data_816c96c7e950eb632d9bb8f1d0cfe85d
#
_entry.id   816c96c7e950eb632d9bb8f1d0cfe85d
#
_cell.length_a   1.000
_cell.length_b   1.000
_cell.length_c   1.000
_cell.angle_alpha   90.00
_cell.angle_beta   90.00
_cell.angle_gamma   90.00
#
_symmetry.space_group_name_H-M   'P 1'
#
loop_
_entity.id
_entity.type
_entity.pdbx_description
1 polymer ?
#
loop_
_entity_poly.entity_id
_entity_poly.type
_entity_poly.pdbx_seq_one_letter_code
_entity_poly.pdbx_strand_id
1 'polypeptide(L)'
;MERTKERASFRKKFIGDRKFYMMVLAVAVPIMIQNGITNFVSLLDNIMIGRIGTEQMSGASIVNQLIFVYNLCIFGGVSGAGIFTAQYFGQKDHEGVRQTFRYKFWMAVILTIGTILLFLTVGENLISMYLQGEGTAQQIADTLKYGKQYLDIMLLGLPPFMMVQIYSSTLRECGETVLPMKAGVVAICVNLLFNYLLIYGVFFFPRLGVRGAAIATVLSRYVEAAIVISWTHRHTEKNAFAKGLYSTLKVPANLTKKILVKGTPLLFNETLWASAMAMLTQCYSIRGLNVVASLNISNTINNVFNIVFIALGDSVAIIVGQLLGAGDMKKARDTDNKMIAFSVMCCTCVAMVMFVMAPLFPMLYNTNDEARELAKYLIMITAFFMPQNAFLHATYFTLRSGGKTIITFLFDSVFIWCVSVPIAFVLSRYTGIHVLVIYACVQLADLIKCVIGFVLVKKGVWLQNIVSS
;
A
#
# COMPACT_ATOMS: atom_id res chain seq x y z
N MET A 1 -10.39 -31.28 -34.10
CA MET A 1 -11.54 -31.21 -33.18
C MET A 1 -11.12 -31.15 -31.70
N GLU A 2 -10.15 -31.91 -31.21
CA GLU A 2 -9.62 -31.83 -29.84
C GLU A 2 -8.96 -30.50 -29.50
N ARG A 3 -8.08 -30.00 -30.35
CA ARG A 3 -7.43 -28.67 -30.14
C ARG A 3 -8.43 -27.50 -30.04
N THR A 4 -9.59 -27.61 -30.72
CA THR A 4 -10.66 -26.59 -30.66
C THR A 4 -11.44 -26.68 -29.35
N LYS A 5 -11.67 -27.89 -28.83
CA LYS A 5 -12.30 -28.11 -27.52
C LYS A 5 -11.38 -27.69 -26.37
N GLU A 6 -10.08 -27.98 -26.46
CA GLU A 6 -9.09 -27.51 -25.46
C GLU A 6 -8.96 -26.00 -25.47
N ARG A 7 -8.89 -25.33 -26.63
CA ARG A 7 -8.89 -23.86 -26.73
C ARG A 7 -10.17 -23.23 -26.18
N ALA A 8 -11.33 -23.83 -26.43
CA ALA A 8 -12.59 -23.36 -25.87
C ALA A 8 -12.66 -23.54 -24.35
N SER A 9 -12.11 -24.65 -23.82
CA SER A 9 -12.00 -24.91 -22.40
C SER A 9 -11.03 -23.94 -21.72
N PHE A 10 -9.86 -23.70 -22.31
CA PHE A 10 -8.85 -22.74 -21.84
C PHE A 10 -9.43 -21.32 -21.82
N ARG A 11 -10.08 -20.90 -22.91
CA ARG A 11 -10.69 -19.58 -23.03
C ARG A 11 -11.74 -19.35 -21.95
N LYS A 12 -12.61 -20.33 -21.68
CA LYS A 12 -13.63 -20.23 -20.62
C LYS A 12 -13.01 -20.12 -19.21
N LYS A 13 -11.84 -20.70 -18.99
CA LYS A 13 -11.18 -20.75 -17.68
C LYS A 13 -10.44 -19.46 -17.32
N PHE A 14 -9.87 -18.74 -18.30
CA PHE A 14 -8.99 -17.58 -18.05
C PHE A 14 -9.53 -16.26 -18.61
N ILE A 15 -10.53 -16.30 -19.49
CA ILE A 15 -11.13 -15.10 -20.08
C ILE A 15 -12.56 -14.97 -19.55
N GLY A 16 -12.83 -13.81 -18.95
CA GLY A 16 -14.15 -13.42 -18.47
C GLY A 16 -15.02 -12.84 -19.58
N ASP A 17 -16.30 -12.69 -19.30
CA ASP A 17 -17.23 -11.93 -20.13
C ASP A 17 -17.15 -10.42 -19.80
N ARG A 18 -17.87 -9.61 -20.56
CA ARG A 18 -17.92 -8.15 -20.34
C ARG A 18 -18.40 -7.80 -18.93
N LYS A 19 -19.36 -8.56 -18.38
CA LYS A 19 -19.89 -8.30 -17.03
C LYS A 19 -18.84 -8.54 -15.97
N PHE A 20 -18.02 -9.60 -16.13
CA PHE A 20 -16.89 -9.88 -15.25
C PHE A 20 -15.89 -8.73 -15.23
N TYR A 21 -15.45 -8.26 -16.41
CA TYR A 21 -14.47 -7.16 -16.44
C TYR A 21 -15.03 -5.85 -15.90
N MET A 22 -16.31 -5.55 -16.17
CA MET A 22 -16.96 -4.37 -15.57
C MET A 22 -17.02 -4.47 -14.05
N MET A 23 -17.29 -5.63 -13.49
CA MET A 23 -17.29 -5.86 -12.02
C MET A 23 -15.90 -5.65 -11.43
N VAL A 24 -14.85 -6.21 -12.03
CA VAL A 24 -13.47 -6.06 -11.55
C VAL A 24 -13.02 -4.60 -11.65
N LEU A 25 -13.26 -3.95 -12.79
CA LEU A 25 -12.88 -2.55 -13.00
C LEU A 25 -13.65 -1.58 -12.10
N ALA A 26 -14.92 -1.88 -11.78
CA ALA A 26 -15.70 -1.07 -10.83
C ALA A 26 -15.08 -1.05 -9.43
N VAL A 27 -14.34 -2.09 -9.05
CA VAL A 27 -13.60 -2.15 -7.79
C VAL A 27 -12.19 -1.59 -7.96
N ALA A 28 -11.46 -2.02 -9.00
CA ALA A 28 -10.04 -1.69 -9.18
C ALA A 28 -9.79 -0.24 -9.57
N VAL A 29 -10.58 0.34 -10.49
CA VAL A 29 -10.35 1.70 -11.00
C VAL A 29 -10.45 2.77 -9.91
N PRO A 30 -11.45 2.76 -9.02
CA PRO A 30 -11.47 3.71 -7.90
C PRO A 30 -10.25 3.60 -6.98
N ILE A 31 -9.77 2.37 -6.73
CA ILE A 31 -8.56 2.14 -5.92
C ILE A 31 -7.31 2.65 -6.66
N MET A 32 -7.20 2.41 -7.96
CA MET A 32 -6.11 2.94 -8.79
C MET A 32 -6.08 4.46 -8.76
N ILE A 33 -7.22 5.10 -8.96
CA ILE A 33 -7.33 6.56 -8.93
C ILE A 33 -6.92 7.10 -7.56
N GLN A 34 -7.43 6.52 -6.47
CA GLN A 34 -7.08 6.94 -5.11
C GLN A 34 -5.58 6.83 -4.85
N ASN A 35 -4.96 5.69 -5.17
CA ASN A 35 -3.52 5.48 -4.97
C ASN A 35 -2.68 6.42 -5.86
N GLY A 36 -3.09 6.60 -7.12
CA GLY A 36 -2.40 7.50 -8.06
C GLY A 36 -2.40 8.95 -7.59
N ILE A 37 -3.55 9.42 -7.16
CA ILE A 37 -3.71 10.78 -6.66
C ILE A 37 -2.93 10.97 -5.35
N THR A 38 -2.95 10.00 -4.43
CA THR A 38 -2.18 10.07 -3.18
C THR A 38 -0.68 10.19 -3.44
N ASN A 39 -0.13 9.41 -4.38
CA ASN A 39 1.28 9.49 -4.75
C ASN A 39 1.65 10.84 -5.38
N PHE A 40 0.78 11.36 -6.26
CA PHE A 40 0.98 12.66 -6.91
C PHE A 40 1.00 13.80 -5.89
N VAL A 41 0.12 13.78 -4.89
CA VAL A 41 0.07 14.82 -3.85
C VAL A 41 1.28 14.75 -2.94
N SER A 42 1.71 13.57 -2.53
CA SER A 42 2.95 13.43 -1.75
C SER A 42 4.15 14.04 -2.49
N LEU A 43 4.19 13.91 -3.80
CA LEU A 43 5.21 14.57 -4.62
C LEU A 43 5.06 16.10 -4.59
N LEU A 44 3.84 16.63 -4.74
CA LEU A 44 3.59 18.07 -4.69
C LEU A 44 3.90 18.67 -3.31
N ASP A 45 3.52 18.00 -2.24
CA ASP A 45 3.83 18.41 -0.86
C ASP A 45 5.35 18.54 -0.66
N ASN A 46 6.10 17.54 -1.11
CA ASN A 46 7.56 17.57 -1.02
C ASN A 46 8.18 18.73 -1.82
N ILE A 47 7.66 19.01 -3.03
CA ILE A 47 8.11 20.15 -3.86
C ILE A 47 7.77 21.48 -3.16
N MET A 48 6.57 21.60 -2.59
CA MET A 48 6.14 22.85 -1.95
C MET A 48 6.95 23.13 -0.68
N ILE A 49 7.22 22.12 0.14
CA ILE A 49 8.06 22.25 1.34
C ILE A 49 9.52 22.49 0.94
N GLY A 50 10.01 21.82 -0.10
CA GLY A 50 11.38 22.00 -0.59
C GLY A 50 11.72 23.42 -1.05
N ARG A 51 10.72 24.19 -1.49
CA ARG A 51 10.88 25.61 -1.85
C ARG A 51 11.04 26.56 -0.67
N ILE A 52 10.77 26.10 0.56
CA ILE A 52 10.86 26.95 1.77
C ILE A 52 12.27 26.92 2.32
N GLY A 53 12.94 25.79 2.31
CA GLY A 53 14.31 25.59 2.81
C GLY A 53 14.64 24.12 3.03
N THR A 54 15.94 23.83 2.97
CA THR A 54 16.47 22.45 3.08
C THR A 54 16.21 21.86 4.47
N GLU A 55 16.41 22.63 5.52
CA GLU A 55 16.24 22.19 6.92
C GLU A 55 14.75 21.87 7.20
N GLN A 56 13.83 22.68 6.67
CA GLN A 56 12.39 22.44 6.81
C GLN A 56 11.95 21.19 6.05
N MET A 57 12.45 21.02 4.83
CA MET A 57 12.17 19.83 4.01
C MET A 57 12.71 18.55 4.66
N SER A 58 13.96 18.60 5.16
CA SER A 58 14.59 17.46 5.82
C SER A 58 13.84 17.06 7.10
N GLY A 59 13.49 18.04 7.94
CA GLY A 59 12.71 17.82 9.16
C GLY A 59 11.34 17.18 8.87
N ALA A 60 10.58 17.71 7.90
CA ALA A 60 9.30 17.14 7.49
C ALA A 60 9.45 15.72 6.90
N SER A 61 10.50 15.49 6.10
CA SER A 61 10.76 14.18 5.48
C SER A 61 11.04 13.10 6.53
N ILE A 62 11.86 13.39 7.55
CA ILE A 62 12.15 12.48 8.66
C ILE A 62 10.85 12.12 9.39
N VAL A 63 10.03 13.12 9.72
CA VAL A 63 8.75 12.89 10.41
C VAL A 63 7.79 12.08 9.56
N ASN A 64 7.70 12.34 8.26
CA ASN A 64 6.88 11.55 7.35
C ASN A 64 7.33 10.08 7.31
N GLN A 65 8.62 9.81 7.42
CA GLN A 65 9.15 8.45 7.51
C GLN A 65 8.74 7.75 8.81
N LEU A 66 8.75 8.47 9.94
CA LEU A 66 8.26 7.96 11.22
C LEU A 66 6.75 7.67 11.16
N ILE A 67 5.96 8.58 10.60
CA ILE A 67 4.51 8.40 10.42
C ILE A 67 4.20 7.26 9.44
N PHE A 68 5.05 7.02 8.45
CA PHE A 68 4.88 5.90 7.52
C PHE A 68 4.88 4.54 8.25
N VAL A 69 5.71 4.38 9.30
CA VAL A 69 5.69 3.16 10.13
C VAL A 69 4.33 2.99 10.81
N TYR A 70 3.77 4.08 11.38
CA TYR A 70 2.42 4.05 11.93
C TYR A 70 1.37 3.66 10.89
N ASN A 71 1.46 4.22 9.68
CA ASN A 71 0.54 3.90 8.58
C ASN A 71 0.59 2.41 8.22
N LEU A 72 1.79 1.80 8.20
CA LEU A 72 1.95 0.35 7.97
C LEU A 72 1.32 -0.49 9.09
N CYS A 73 1.49 -0.08 10.35
CA CYS A 73 0.88 -0.77 11.49
C CYS A 73 -0.66 -0.72 11.42
N ILE A 74 -1.24 0.43 11.11
CA ILE A 74 -2.70 0.57 10.91
C ILE A 74 -3.16 -0.28 9.73
N PHE A 75 -2.47 -0.20 8.59
CA PHE A 75 -2.82 -0.98 7.41
C PHE A 75 -2.75 -2.49 7.68
N GLY A 76 -1.67 -2.99 8.27
CA GLY A 76 -1.51 -4.40 8.61
C GLY A 76 -2.59 -4.91 9.57
N GLY A 77 -2.87 -4.13 10.62
CA GLY A 77 -3.89 -4.49 11.61
C GLY A 77 -5.32 -4.48 11.05
N VAL A 78 -5.68 -3.44 10.31
CA VAL A 78 -6.99 -3.32 9.66
C VAL A 78 -7.19 -4.43 8.62
N SER A 79 -6.15 -4.75 7.86
CA SER A 79 -6.22 -5.73 6.79
C SER A 79 -6.44 -7.17 7.29
N GLY A 80 -5.93 -7.50 8.48
CA GLY A 80 -6.19 -8.78 9.13
C GLY A 80 -7.68 -9.02 9.42
N ALA A 81 -8.36 -8.00 9.95
CA ALA A 81 -9.81 -8.04 10.15
C ALA A 81 -10.59 -7.97 8.83
N GLY A 82 -10.01 -7.34 7.80
CA GLY A 82 -10.62 -7.17 6.49
C GLY A 82 -10.99 -8.47 5.79
N ILE A 83 -10.20 -9.52 5.97
CA ILE A 83 -10.48 -10.84 5.43
C ILE A 83 -11.83 -11.36 5.96
N PHE A 84 -12.08 -11.18 7.27
CA PHE A 84 -13.34 -11.56 7.91
C PHE A 84 -14.49 -10.67 7.45
N THR A 85 -14.25 -9.34 7.35
CA THR A 85 -15.28 -8.39 6.88
C THR A 85 -15.78 -8.75 5.49
N ALA A 86 -14.88 -9.02 4.53
CA ALA A 86 -15.25 -9.40 3.17
C ALA A 86 -16.06 -10.70 3.14
N GLN A 87 -15.67 -11.71 3.94
CA GLN A 87 -16.39 -12.97 4.01
C GLN A 87 -17.76 -12.84 4.71
N TYR A 88 -17.87 -12.10 5.84
CA TYR A 88 -19.16 -11.82 6.47
C TYR A 88 -20.10 -11.06 5.52
N PHE A 89 -19.57 -10.08 4.79
CA PHE A 89 -20.36 -9.38 3.80
C PHE A 89 -20.86 -10.32 2.70
N GLY A 90 -20.02 -11.25 2.23
CA GLY A 90 -20.42 -12.30 1.27
C GLY A 90 -21.54 -13.20 1.79
N GLN A 91 -21.57 -13.50 3.09
CA GLN A 91 -22.66 -14.23 3.76
C GLN A 91 -23.90 -13.38 4.02
N LYS A 92 -23.85 -12.06 3.76
CA LYS A 92 -24.88 -11.08 4.15
C LYS A 92 -25.06 -10.98 5.68
N ASP A 93 -24.04 -11.34 6.44
CA ASP A 93 -24.03 -11.20 7.89
C ASP A 93 -23.55 -9.79 8.28
N HIS A 94 -24.51 -8.88 8.41
CA HIS A 94 -24.23 -7.48 8.76
C HIS A 94 -23.76 -7.32 10.22
N GLU A 95 -24.11 -8.25 11.12
CA GLU A 95 -23.59 -8.21 12.48
C GLU A 95 -22.13 -8.62 12.54
N GLY A 96 -21.73 -9.66 11.80
CA GLY A 96 -20.33 -10.03 11.65
C GLY A 96 -19.48 -8.87 11.08
N VAL A 97 -19.99 -8.12 10.09
CA VAL A 97 -19.33 -6.92 9.58
C VAL A 97 -19.20 -5.84 10.65
N ARG A 98 -20.25 -5.61 11.49
CA ARG A 98 -20.18 -4.66 12.64
C ARG A 98 -19.13 -5.07 13.66
N GLN A 99 -19.08 -6.35 14.00
CA GLN A 99 -18.12 -6.87 14.98
C GLN A 99 -16.67 -6.74 14.49
N THR A 100 -16.42 -7.00 13.20
CA THR A 100 -15.10 -6.79 12.61
C THR A 100 -14.73 -5.31 12.54
N PHE A 101 -15.68 -4.42 12.27
CA PHE A 101 -15.47 -2.97 12.34
C PHE A 101 -15.09 -2.53 13.76
N ARG A 102 -15.83 -2.99 14.79
CA ARG A 102 -15.54 -2.69 16.19
C ARG A 102 -14.15 -3.17 16.60
N TYR A 103 -13.75 -4.35 16.11
CA TYR A 103 -12.39 -4.86 16.33
C TYR A 103 -11.34 -3.92 15.70
N LYS A 104 -11.53 -3.53 14.42
CA LYS A 104 -10.65 -2.57 13.75
C LYS A 104 -10.56 -1.26 14.53
N PHE A 105 -11.69 -0.77 15.03
CA PHE A 105 -11.76 0.46 15.82
C PHE A 105 -10.89 0.37 17.09
N TRP A 106 -11.07 -0.66 17.91
CA TRP A 106 -10.28 -0.82 19.14
C TRP A 106 -8.81 -1.02 18.86
N MET A 107 -8.47 -1.86 17.91
CA MET A 107 -7.08 -2.09 17.51
C MET A 107 -6.42 -0.79 17.06
N ALA A 108 -7.08 -0.03 16.18
CA ALA A 108 -6.53 1.21 15.66
C ALA A 108 -6.48 2.32 16.73
N VAL A 109 -7.43 2.39 17.67
CA VAL A 109 -7.38 3.30 18.83
C VAL A 109 -6.15 3.00 19.70
N ILE A 110 -5.92 1.72 20.04
CA ILE A 110 -4.76 1.32 20.83
C ILE A 110 -3.45 1.68 20.13
N LEU A 111 -3.33 1.38 18.84
CA LEU A 111 -2.15 1.75 18.06
C LEU A 111 -1.95 3.25 17.97
N THR A 112 -3.02 4.02 17.75
CA THR A 112 -2.94 5.48 17.64
C THR A 112 -2.54 6.13 18.95
N ILE A 113 -3.15 5.73 20.08
CA ILE A 113 -2.78 6.23 21.40
C ILE A 113 -1.33 5.86 21.73
N GLY A 114 -0.94 4.60 21.49
CA GLY A 114 0.43 4.14 21.71
C GLY A 114 1.45 4.94 20.88
N THR A 115 1.13 5.22 19.62
CA THR A 115 2.00 6.01 18.72
C THR A 115 2.08 7.47 19.16
N ILE A 116 0.95 8.09 19.57
CA ILE A 116 0.94 9.46 20.07
C ILE A 116 1.82 9.56 21.33
N LEU A 117 1.64 8.64 22.29
CA LEU A 117 2.45 8.60 23.52
C LEU A 117 3.94 8.39 23.19
N LEU A 118 4.26 7.48 22.28
CA LEU A 118 5.63 7.24 21.84
C LEU A 118 6.24 8.52 21.25
N PHE A 119 5.55 9.18 20.34
CA PHE A 119 6.10 10.38 19.68
C PHE A 119 6.17 11.59 20.62
N LEU A 120 5.25 11.72 21.58
CA LEU A 120 5.34 12.77 22.59
C LEU A 120 6.52 12.57 23.55
N THR A 121 6.90 11.30 23.85
CA THR A 121 7.97 11.00 24.81
C THR A 121 9.34 10.87 24.15
N VAL A 122 9.44 10.27 22.97
CA VAL A 122 10.72 9.91 22.33
C VAL A 122 10.85 10.52 20.92
N GLY A 123 9.86 11.26 20.42
CA GLY A 123 9.84 11.77 19.05
C GLY A 123 11.02 12.64 18.70
N GLU A 124 11.45 13.50 19.60
CA GLU A 124 12.64 14.35 19.42
C GLU A 124 13.92 13.52 19.28
N ASN A 125 14.07 12.50 20.13
CA ASN A 125 15.20 11.57 20.07
C ASN A 125 15.19 10.77 18.75
N LEU A 126 14.00 10.32 18.30
CA LEU A 126 13.88 9.62 17.04
C LEU A 126 14.27 10.49 15.85
N ILE A 127 13.88 11.77 15.82
CA ILE A 127 14.28 12.71 14.78
C ILE A 127 15.81 12.92 14.84
N SER A 128 16.38 13.12 16.04
CA SER A 128 17.81 13.36 16.22
C SER A 128 18.69 12.19 15.76
N MET A 129 18.20 10.95 15.87
CA MET A 129 18.92 9.76 15.37
C MET A 129 19.18 9.80 13.86
N TYR A 130 18.28 10.42 13.08
CA TYR A 130 18.46 10.61 11.64
C TYR A 130 19.45 11.72 11.28
N LEU A 131 19.78 12.60 12.23
CA LEU A 131 20.64 13.76 12.01
C LEU A 131 22.09 13.54 12.44
N GLN A 132 22.45 12.33 12.91
CA GLN A 132 23.80 12.02 13.36
C GLN A 132 24.78 11.97 12.18
N GLY A 133 25.79 12.82 12.20
CA GLY A 133 26.90 12.81 11.25
C GLY A 133 26.69 13.67 9.99
N GLU A 134 25.62 14.45 9.89
CA GLU A 134 25.34 15.29 8.72
C GLU A 134 25.15 16.78 9.07
N GLY A 135 25.92 17.66 8.39
CA GLY A 135 25.75 19.11 8.46
C GLY A 135 26.43 19.81 9.63
N THR A 136 26.26 21.14 9.70
CA THR A 136 26.73 21.98 10.81
C THR A 136 25.81 21.84 12.02
N ALA A 137 26.32 22.15 13.23
CA ALA A 137 25.53 22.12 14.46
C ALA A 137 24.24 22.97 14.36
N GLN A 138 24.31 24.12 13.65
CA GLN A 138 23.17 25.00 13.43
C GLN A 138 22.09 24.33 12.51
N GLN A 139 22.53 23.71 11.42
CA GLN A 139 21.61 23.01 10.49
C GLN A 139 20.90 21.84 11.18
N ILE A 140 21.63 21.10 12.02
CA ILE A 140 21.06 19.99 12.81
C ILE A 140 20.00 20.54 13.78
N ALA A 141 20.30 21.62 14.50
CA ALA A 141 19.38 22.24 15.46
C ALA A 141 18.13 22.78 14.76
N ASP A 142 18.28 23.45 13.62
CA ASP A 142 17.16 24.01 12.86
C ASP A 142 16.30 22.88 12.26
N THR A 143 16.89 21.82 11.70
CA THR A 143 16.17 20.65 11.17
C THR A 143 15.37 19.94 12.27
N LEU A 144 15.98 19.74 13.45
CA LEU A 144 15.32 19.16 14.61
C LEU A 144 14.12 20.01 15.06
N LYS A 145 14.31 21.33 15.15
CA LYS A 145 13.26 22.29 15.51
C LYS A 145 12.08 22.23 14.53
N TYR A 146 12.33 22.27 13.23
CA TYR A 146 11.28 22.20 12.21
C TYR A 146 10.62 20.83 12.18
N GLY A 147 11.36 19.75 12.32
CA GLY A 147 10.84 18.41 12.44
C GLY A 147 9.90 18.25 13.63
N LYS A 148 10.30 18.76 14.82
CA LYS A 148 9.44 18.72 16.00
C LYS A 148 8.15 19.51 15.81
N GLN A 149 8.24 20.73 15.27
CA GLN A 149 7.07 21.57 14.99
C GLN A 149 6.09 20.89 14.01
N TYR A 150 6.62 20.19 13.01
CA TYR A 150 5.83 19.42 12.07
C TYR A 150 5.19 18.22 12.74
N LEU A 151 5.95 17.46 13.55
CA LEU A 151 5.47 16.28 14.27
C LEU A 151 4.32 16.64 15.22
N ASP A 152 4.48 17.66 16.07
CA ASP A 152 3.48 18.06 17.06
C ASP A 152 2.12 18.35 16.42
N ILE A 153 2.10 18.96 15.23
CA ILE A 153 0.86 19.22 14.48
C ILE A 153 0.34 17.93 13.84
N MET A 154 1.22 17.12 13.25
CA MET A 154 0.83 15.87 12.58
C MET A 154 0.21 14.84 13.53
N LEU A 155 0.56 14.86 14.83
CA LEU A 155 -0.08 14.01 15.84
C LEU A 155 -1.58 14.23 15.93
N LEU A 156 -2.06 15.46 15.70
CA LEU A 156 -3.50 15.77 15.64
C LEU A 156 -4.18 15.15 14.41
N GLY A 157 -3.42 14.80 13.40
CA GLY A 157 -3.91 14.14 12.18
C GLY A 157 -4.02 12.61 12.29
N LEU A 158 -3.42 11.98 13.30
CA LEU A 158 -3.46 10.53 13.45
C LEU A 158 -4.87 9.99 13.75
N PRO A 159 -5.68 10.60 14.66
CA PRO A 159 -7.04 10.13 14.90
C PRO A 159 -7.96 10.18 13.67
N PRO A 160 -8.08 11.28 12.90
CA PRO A 160 -8.88 11.27 11.70
C PRO A 160 -8.34 10.32 10.62
N PHE A 161 -7.02 10.17 10.48
CA PHE A 161 -6.43 9.18 9.59
C PHE A 161 -6.86 7.75 9.96
N MET A 162 -6.78 7.38 11.24
CA MET A 162 -7.26 6.10 11.75
C MET A 162 -8.72 5.86 11.37
N MET A 163 -9.60 6.84 11.59
CA MET A 163 -11.02 6.72 11.25
C MET A 163 -11.23 6.54 9.75
N VAL A 164 -10.53 7.30 8.92
CA VAL A 164 -10.57 7.13 7.45
C VAL A 164 -10.19 5.72 7.06
N GLN A 165 -9.12 5.16 7.62
CA GLN A 165 -8.65 3.81 7.29
C GLN A 165 -9.67 2.72 7.67
N ILE A 166 -10.27 2.81 8.86
CA ILE A 166 -11.27 1.84 9.32
C ILE A 166 -12.52 1.87 8.44
N TYR A 167 -13.07 3.06 8.20
CA TYR A 167 -14.28 3.21 7.39
C TYR A 167 -14.03 2.85 5.93
N SER A 168 -12.97 3.39 5.33
CA SER A 168 -12.65 3.17 3.91
C SER A 168 -12.32 1.70 3.61
N SER A 169 -11.60 1.01 4.51
CA SER A 169 -11.33 -0.42 4.35
C SER A 169 -12.62 -1.23 4.42
N THR A 170 -13.49 -0.95 5.41
CA THR A 170 -14.74 -1.66 5.58
C THR A 170 -15.69 -1.43 4.40
N LEU A 171 -15.80 -0.20 3.91
CA LEU A 171 -16.59 0.12 2.72
C LEU A 171 -16.07 -0.63 1.49
N ARG A 172 -14.75 -0.65 1.25
CA ARG A 172 -14.13 -1.39 0.14
C ARG A 172 -14.43 -2.89 0.24
N GLU A 173 -14.29 -3.47 1.41
CA GLU A 173 -14.56 -4.89 1.67
C GLU A 173 -16.05 -5.23 1.48
N CYS A 174 -16.93 -4.25 1.68
CA CYS A 174 -18.36 -4.33 1.35
C CYS A 174 -18.68 -3.97 -0.12
N GLY A 175 -17.67 -3.72 -0.96
CA GLY A 175 -17.83 -3.43 -2.38
C GLY A 175 -18.05 -1.96 -2.73
N GLU A 176 -18.10 -1.05 -1.74
CA GLU A 176 -18.19 0.41 -1.98
C GLU A 176 -16.79 1.02 -2.04
N THR A 177 -16.24 1.14 -3.25
CA THR A 177 -14.89 1.68 -3.50
C THR A 177 -14.91 3.13 -3.99
N VAL A 178 -16.05 3.56 -4.55
CA VAL A 178 -16.17 4.90 -5.16
C VAL A 178 -16.18 6.01 -4.12
N LEU A 179 -16.83 5.78 -2.98
CA LEU A 179 -16.88 6.80 -1.93
C LEU A 179 -15.51 7.09 -1.30
N PRO A 180 -14.73 6.09 -0.86
CA PRO A 180 -13.37 6.35 -0.38
C PRO A 180 -12.51 7.11 -1.40
N MET A 181 -12.62 6.77 -2.69
CA MET A 181 -11.94 7.50 -3.76
C MET A 181 -12.37 8.97 -3.82
N LYS A 182 -13.69 9.24 -3.84
CA LYS A 182 -14.20 10.62 -3.90
C LYS A 182 -13.79 11.44 -2.68
N ALA A 183 -13.87 10.85 -1.48
CA ALA A 183 -13.44 11.51 -0.25
C ALA A 183 -11.93 11.83 -0.28
N GLY A 184 -11.12 10.91 -0.76
CA GLY A 184 -9.69 11.14 -0.96
C GLY A 184 -9.40 12.26 -1.96
N VAL A 185 -10.11 12.30 -3.11
CA VAL A 185 -9.96 13.40 -4.09
C VAL A 185 -10.28 14.76 -3.46
N VAL A 186 -11.38 14.87 -2.69
CA VAL A 186 -11.74 16.12 -2.01
C VAL A 186 -10.67 16.49 -0.97
N ALA A 187 -10.23 15.54 -0.17
CA ALA A 187 -9.18 15.76 0.84
C ALA A 187 -7.88 16.32 0.20
N ILE A 188 -7.53 15.81 -0.96
CA ILE A 188 -6.37 16.26 -1.73
C ILE A 188 -6.53 17.68 -2.24
N CYS A 189 -7.69 18.03 -2.79
CA CYS A 189 -7.96 19.40 -3.20
C CYS A 189 -7.86 20.37 -2.00
N VAL A 190 -8.38 19.95 -0.85
CA VAL A 190 -8.27 20.73 0.42
C VAL A 190 -6.81 20.85 0.85
N ASN A 191 -6.04 19.75 0.83
CA ASN A 191 -4.63 19.75 1.18
C ASN A 191 -3.82 20.70 0.30
N LEU A 192 -3.93 20.61 -1.01
CA LEU A 192 -3.22 21.48 -1.97
C LEU A 192 -3.59 22.95 -1.80
N LEU A 193 -4.88 23.24 -1.64
CA LEU A 193 -5.35 24.60 -1.43
C LEU A 193 -4.75 25.21 -0.16
N PHE A 194 -4.88 24.52 0.98
CA PHE A 194 -4.38 25.02 2.24
C PHE A 194 -2.85 24.97 2.34
N ASN A 195 -2.17 24.05 1.67
CA ASN A 195 -0.73 24.09 1.51
C ASN A 195 -0.30 25.40 0.85
N TYR A 196 -0.91 25.75 -0.29
CA TYR A 196 -0.59 26.99 -0.99
C TYR A 196 -0.85 28.23 -0.12
N LEU A 197 -1.97 28.27 0.57
CA LEU A 197 -2.35 29.43 1.41
C LEU A 197 -1.46 29.57 2.65
N LEU A 198 -1.18 28.45 3.37
CA LEU A 198 -0.52 28.50 4.67
C LEU A 198 1.01 28.41 4.59
N ILE A 199 1.55 27.72 3.58
CA ILE A 199 3.01 27.66 3.40
C ILE A 199 3.54 29.02 2.98
N TYR A 200 2.91 29.63 1.99
CA TYR A 200 3.40 30.89 1.39
C TYR A 200 2.80 32.14 1.97
N GLY A 201 1.72 32.04 2.74
CA GLY A 201 1.04 33.19 3.36
C GLY A 201 0.34 34.06 2.31
N VAL A 202 -0.52 33.46 1.51
CA VAL A 202 -1.24 34.15 0.43
C VAL A 202 -2.57 34.72 0.96
N PHE A 203 -2.99 35.86 0.42
CA PHE A 203 -4.13 36.66 0.88
C PHE A 203 -3.94 37.13 2.33
N PHE A 204 -4.86 36.79 3.21
CA PHE A 204 -4.87 37.15 4.65
C PHE A 204 -4.29 36.05 5.55
N PHE A 205 -3.82 34.95 4.97
CA PHE A 205 -3.23 33.86 5.75
C PHE A 205 -1.78 34.15 6.15
N PRO A 206 -1.37 33.82 7.39
CA PRO A 206 -0.01 33.99 7.82
C PRO A 206 0.92 32.98 7.11
N ARG A 207 2.16 33.40 6.82
CA ARG A 207 3.19 32.50 6.28
C ARG A 207 3.71 31.59 7.39
N LEU A 208 3.24 30.35 7.42
CA LEU A 208 3.57 29.37 8.46
C LEU A 208 4.67 28.37 8.04
N GLY A 209 5.08 28.37 6.77
CA GLY A 209 6.10 27.46 6.29
C GLY A 209 5.77 25.99 6.52
N VAL A 210 6.67 25.22 7.15
CA VAL A 210 6.48 23.79 7.42
C VAL A 210 5.30 23.51 8.35
N ARG A 211 4.99 24.39 9.28
CA ARG A 211 3.76 24.29 10.11
C ARG A 211 2.50 24.38 9.27
N GLY A 212 2.51 25.25 8.26
CA GLY A 212 1.40 25.39 7.32
C GLY A 212 1.11 24.12 6.54
N ALA A 213 2.17 23.41 6.11
CA ALA A 213 2.06 22.12 5.45
C ALA A 213 1.43 21.06 6.38
N ALA A 214 1.88 20.98 7.64
CA ALA A 214 1.31 20.06 8.62
C ALA A 214 -0.18 20.34 8.87
N ILE A 215 -0.57 21.63 9.08
CA ILE A 215 -1.96 22.03 9.29
C ILE A 215 -2.82 21.66 8.09
N ALA A 216 -2.36 21.93 6.86
CA ALA A 216 -3.09 21.59 5.66
C ALA A 216 -3.34 20.08 5.54
N THR A 217 -2.32 19.27 5.85
CA THR A 217 -2.43 17.81 5.87
C THR A 217 -3.42 17.34 6.93
N VAL A 218 -3.35 17.84 8.15
CA VAL A 218 -4.27 17.50 9.23
C VAL A 218 -5.71 17.89 8.87
N LEU A 219 -5.91 19.10 8.36
CA LEU A 219 -7.24 19.59 7.95
C LEU A 219 -7.85 18.70 6.85
N SER A 220 -7.06 18.32 5.85
CA SER A 220 -7.51 17.43 4.78
C SER A 220 -7.95 16.07 5.31
N ARG A 221 -7.28 15.52 6.34
CA ARG A 221 -7.66 14.27 7.00
C ARG A 221 -8.97 14.38 7.76
N TYR A 222 -9.23 15.50 8.44
CA TYR A 222 -10.53 15.76 9.07
C TYR A 222 -11.66 15.87 8.05
N VAL A 223 -11.43 16.55 6.93
CA VAL A 223 -12.42 16.64 5.84
C VAL A 223 -12.71 15.26 5.25
N GLU A 224 -11.69 14.47 4.97
CA GLU A 224 -11.84 13.10 4.48
C GLU A 224 -12.65 12.24 5.45
N ALA A 225 -12.31 12.26 6.73
CA ALA A 225 -13.02 11.54 7.79
C ALA A 225 -14.48 11.97 7.87
N ALA A 226 -14.76 13.29 7.86
CA ALA A 226 -16.12 13.82 7.91
C ALA A 226 -16.95 13.35 6.71
N ILE A 227 -16.41 13.34 5.51
CA ILE A 227 -17.11 12.87 4.30
C ILE A 227 -17.42 11.38 4.41
N VAL A 228 -16.42 10.54 4.72
CA VAL A 228 -16.60 9.09 4.74
C VAL A 228 -17.56 8.67 5.86
N ILE A 229 -17.41 9.21 7.06
CA ILE A 229 -18.26 8.89 8.21
C ILE A 229 -19.69 9.37 7.95
N SER A 230 -19.87 10.64 7.59
CA SER A 230 -21.21 11.21 7.39
C SER A 230 -21.97 10.49 6.28
N TRP A 231 -21.31 10.19 5.17
CA TRP A 231 -21.94 9.48 4.07
C TRP A 231 -22.33 8.04 4.48
N THR A 232 -21.45 7.32 5.16
CA THR A 232 -21.72 5.94 5.60
C THR A 232 -22.95 5.86 6.49
N HIS A 233 -23.08 6.80 7.43
CA HIS A 233 -24.21 6.84 8.35
C HIS A 233 -25.50 7.41 7.74
N ARG A 234 -25.41 8.24 6.71
CA ARG A 234 -26.61 8.73 5.97
C ARG A 234 -27.17 7.70 5.00
N HIS A 235 -26.33 6.77 4.50
CA HIS A 235 -26.74 5.76 3.52
C HIS A 235 -26.77 4.35 4.15
N THR A 236 -27.45 4.22 5.28
CA THR A 236 -27.55 2.94 6.00
C THR A 236 -28.31 1.86 5.23
N GLU A 237 -29.12 2.22 4.23
CA GLU A 237 -29.78 1.24 3.34
C GLU A 237 -28.74 0.48 2.49
N LYS A 238 -27.70 1.17 2.01
CA LYS A 238 -26.58 0.57 1.29
C LYS A 238 -25.55 -0.06 2.22
N ASN A 239 -25.36 0.57 3.37
CA ASN A 239 -24.36 0.20 4.37
C ASN A 239 -25.05 -0.32 5.64
N ALA A 240 -25.73 -1.47 5.51
CA ALA A 240 -26.53 -2.03 6.60
C ALA A 240 -25.71 -2.28 7.89
N PHE A 241 -24.41 -2.45 7.79
CA PHE A 241 -23.51 -2.58 8.93
C PHE A 241 -23.43 -1.28 9.78
N ALA A 242 -23.67 -0.11 9.18
CA ALA A 242 -23.60 1.16 9.88
C ALA A 242 -24.78 1.38 10.84
N LYS A 243 -25.91 0.67 10.62
CA LYS A 243 -27.08 0.75 11.49
C LYS A 243 -26.80 0.10 12.84
N GLY A 244 -26.75 0.89 13.91
CA GLY A 244 -26.44 0.40 15.25
C GLY A 244 -24.95 0.06 15.47
N LEU A 245 -24.05 0.60 14.68
CA LEU A 245 -22.62 0.33 14.75
C LEU A 245 -22.03 0.62 16.15
N TYR A 246 -22.42 1.76 16.72
CA TYR A 246 -21.97 2.23 18.03
C TYR A 246 -22.95 1.94 19.19
N SER A 247 -24.03 1.16 18.97
CA SER A 247 -24.95 0.77 20.04
C SER A 247 -24.26 -0.05 21.10
N THR A 248 -23.23 -0.80 20.74
CA THR A 248 -22.29 -1.50 21.64
C THR A 248 -20.91 -1.49 21.00
N LEU A 249 -19.87 -1.37 21.80
CA LEU A 249 -18.47 -1.49 21.35
C LEU A 249 -17.87 -2.85 21.71
N LYS A 250 -18.69 -3.79 22.18
CA LYS A 250 -18.23 -5.15 22.54
C LYS A 250 -17.91 -5.94 21.28
N VAL A 251 -16.81 -6.69 21.35
CA VAL A 251 -16.37 -7.65 20.32
C VAL A 251 -16.30 -9.04 20.98
N PRO A 252 -16.89 -10.08 20.39
CA PRO A 252 -16.78 -11.43 20.93
C PRO A 252 -15.33 -11.88 21.03
N ALA A 253 -14.94 -12.43 22.21
CA ALA A 253 -13.57 -12.85 22.45
C ALA A 253 -13.09 -13.92 21.45
N ASN A 254 -13.98 -14.81 21.04
CA ASN A 254 -13.67 -15.82 20.02
C ASN A 254 -13.30 -15.19 18.67
N LEU A 255 -14.07 -14.20 18.21
CA LEU A 255 -13.78 -13.47 16.98
C LEU A 255 -12.46 -12.68 17.11
N THR A 256 -12.25 -12.00 18.25
CA THR A 256 -11.00 -11.30 18.54
C THR A 256 -9.80 -12.24 18.42
N LYS A 257 -9.87 -13.42 19.03
CA LYS A 257 -8.81 -14.44 18.95
C LYS A 257 -8.58 -14.91 17.51
N LYS A 258 -9.66 -15.19 16.76
CA LYS A 258 -9.55 -15.61 15.35
C LYS A 258 -8.88 -14.53 14.50
N ILE A 259 -9.27 -13.26 14.67
CA ILE A 259 -8.69 -12.14 13.93
C ILE A 259 -7.22 -11.92 14.33
N LEU A 260 -6.88 -11.98 15.61
CA LEU A 260 -5.49 -11.86 16.07
C LEU A 260 -4.59 -12.95 15.45
N VAL A 261 -5.01 -14.21 15.52
CA VAL A 261 -4.23 -15.33 14.95
C VAL A 261 -4.01 -15.17 13.46
N LYS A 262 -5.01 -14.66 12.70
CA LYS A 262 -4.90 -14.45 11.26
C LYS A 262 -4.27 -13.11 10.89
N GLY A 263 -4.46 -12.08 11.69
CA GLY A 263 -3.97 -10.72 11.42
C GLY A 263 -2.51 -10.50 11.82
N THR A 264 -2.05 -11.14 12.91
CA THR A 264 -0.67 -10.98 13.39
C THR A 264 0.39 -11.31 12.32
N PRO A 265 0.29 -12.42 11.56
CA PRO A 265 1.24 -12.67 10.48
C PRO A 265 1.26 -11.58 9.40
N LEU A 266 0.11 -10.94 9.12
CA LEU A 266 0.02 -9.86 8.15
C LEU A 266 0.67 -8.57 8.66
N LEU A 267 0.49 -8.25 9.94
CA LEU A 267 1.15 -7.10 10.56
C LEU A 267 2.68 -7.23 10.49
N PHE A 268 3.19 -8.41 10.84
CA PHE A 268 4.63 -8.70 10.71
C PHE A 268 5.09 -8.72 9.25
N ASN A 269 4.24 -9.16 8.33
CA ASN A 269 4.55 -9.15 6.90
C ASN A 269 4.87 -7.74 6.41
N GLU A 270 4.01 -6.76 6.70
CA GLU A 270 4.21 -5.38 6.26
C GLU A 270 5.53 -4.79 6.81
N THR A 271 5.82 -5.03 8.09
CA THR A 271 7.04 -4.54 8.73
C THR A 271 8.30 -5.19 8.15
N LEU A 272 8.31 -6.51 8.01
CA LEU A 272 9.45 -7.24 7.45
C LEU A 272 9.64 -6.94 5.96
N TRP A 273 8.56 -6.78 5.21
CA TRP A 273 8.63 -6.37 3.81
C TRP A 273 9.29 -5.00 3.66
N ALA A 274 8.85 -4.00 4.44
CA ALA A 274 9.43 -2.67 4.39
C ALA A 274 10.93 -2.67 4.76
N SER A 275 11.31 -3.42 5.80
CA SER A 275 12.72 -3.55 6.20
C SER A 275 13.56 -4.29 5.15
N ALA A 276 12.99 -5.29 4.47
CA ALA A 276 13.66 -6.00 3.39
C ALA A 276 13.91 -5.09 2.17
N MET A 277 12.94 -4.24 1.81
CA MET A 277 13.10 -3.27 0.71
C MET A 277 14.22 -2.24 1.04
N ALA A 278 14.28 -1.77 2.28
CA ALA A 278 15.37 -0.90 2.74
C ALA A 278 16.73 -1.61 2.65
N MET A 279 16.81 -2.87 3.09
CA MET A 279 18.03 -3.68 3.02
C MET A 279 18.49 -3.96 1.58
N LEU A 280 17.56 -4.28 0.67
CA LEU A 280 17.87 -4.44 -0.76
C LEU A 280 18.42 -3.14 -1.35
N THR A 281 17.78 -2.01 -1.05
CA THR A 281 18.25 -0.68 -1.50
C THR A 281 19.67 -0.41 -0.98
N GLN A 282 19.96 -0.73 0.28
CA GLN A 282 21.30 -0.61 0.85
C GLN A 282 22.31 -1.52 0.12
N CYS A 283 21.94 -2.77 -0.17
CA CYS A 283 22.81 -3.68 -0.90
C CYS A 283 23.20 -3.14 -2.29
N TYR A 284 22.27 -2.51 -2.99
CA TYR A 284 22.55 -1.90 -4.30
C TYR A 284 23.37 -0.61 -4.17
N SER A 285 23.10 0.22 -3.17
CA SER A 285 23.71 1.53 -2.97
C SER A 285 25.22 1.49 -2.69
N ILE A 286 25.75 0.37 -2.20
CA ILE A 286 27.19 0.14 -1.97
C ILE A 286 27.99 0.30 -3.27
N ARG A 287 27.35 0.12 -4.43
CA ARG A 287 27.99 0.19 -5.77
C ARG A 287 28.24 1.61 -6.26
N GLY A 288 27.87 2.64 -5.48
CA GLY A 288 28.22 4.03 -5.75
C GLY A 288 27.03 4.99 -5.81
N LEU A 289 27.34 6.29 -5.80
CA LEU A 289 26.33 7.35 -5.78
C LEU A 289 25.47 7.39 -7.04
N ASN A 290 26.02 7.04 -8.21
CA ASN A 290 25.25 6.95 -9.45
C ASN A 290 24.17 5.88 -9.36
N VAL A 291 24.41 4.77 -8.64
CA VAL A 291 23.42 3.72 -8.40
C VAL A 291 22.29 4.24 -7.50
N VAL A 292 22.61 5.00 -6.46
CA VAL A 292 21.59 5.61 -5.58
C VAL A 292 20.68 6.56 -6.37
N ALA A 293 21.27 7.43 -7.19
CA ALA A 293 20.51 8.34 -8.03
C ALA A 293 19.62 7.60 -9.02
N SER A 294 20.15 6.55 -9.65
CA SER A 294 19.43 5.73 -10.63
C SER A 294 18.27 4.94 -10.00
N LEU A 295 18.47 4.40 -8.78
CA LEU A 295 17.42 3.72 -8.02
C LEU A 295 16.30 4.69 -7.67
N ASN A 296 16.61 5.91 -7.24
CA ASN A 296 15.60 6.93 -6.91
C ASN A 296 14.75 7.29 -8.15
N ILE A 297 15.39 7.49 -9.30
CA ILE A 297 14.69 7.75 -10.57
C ILE A 297 13.80 6.57 -10.94
N SER A 298 14.35 5.34 -10.90
CA SER A 298 13.62 4.13 -11.23
C SER A 298 12.44 3.90 -10.27
N ASN A 299 12.64 4.07 -8.96
CA ASN A 299 11.59 3.90 -7.97
C ASN A 299 10.44 4.89 -8.15
N THR A 300 10.72 6.10 -8.58
CA THR A 300 9.67 7.12 -8.83
C THR A 300 8.70 6.66 -9.91
N ILE A 301 9.21 6.21 -11.06
CA ILE A 301 8.36 5.70 -12.13
C ILE A 301 7.71 4.36 -11.77
N ASN A 302 8.43 3.48 -11.09
CA ASN A 302 7.92 2.20 -10.63
C ASN A 302 6.70 2.38 -9.71
N ASN A 303 6.74 3.33 -8.78
CA ASN A 303 5.62 3.61 -7.87
C ASN A 303 4.35 4.01 -8.62
N VAL A 304 4.47 4.73 -9.74
CA VAL A 304 3.31 5.10 -10.58
C VAL A 304 2.72 3.87 -11.28
N PHE A 305 3.55 3.04 -11.87
CA PHE A 305 3.07 1.88 -12.63
C PHE A 305 2.62 0.72 -11.72
N ASN A 306 3.22 0.57 -10.54
CA ASN A 306 2.85 -0.45 -9.55
C ASN A 306 1.42 -0.28 -9.02
N ILE A 307 0.84 0.91 -9.09
CA ILE A 307 -0.55 1.20 -8.70
C ILE A 307 -1.52 0.21 -9.35
N VAL A 308 -1.25 -0.19 -10.61
CA VAL A 308 -2.15 -1.05 -11.38
C VAL A 308 -2.24 -2.45 -10.77
N PHE A 309 -1.12 -3.12 -10.51
CA PHE A 309 -1.17 -4.46 -9.95
C PHE A 309 -1.54 -4.47 -8.47
N ILE A 310 -1.21 -3.41 -7.71
CA ILE A 310 -1.64 -3.26 -6.31
C ILE A 310 -3.16 -3.21 -6.24
N ALA A 311 -3.80 -2.34 -7.03
CA ALA A 311 -5.25 -2.20 -7.03
C ALA A 311 -5.99 -3.44 -7.57
N LEU A 312 -5.40 -4.13 -8.54
CA LEU A 312 -5.94 -5.42 -9.01
C LEU A 312 -5.85 -6.49 -7.93
N GLY A 313 -4.75 -6.55 -7.18
CA GLY A 313 -4.59 -7.44 -6.03
C GLY A 313 -5.61 -7.15 -4.92
N ASP A 314 -5.80 -5.90 -4.54
CA ASP A 314 -6.83 -5.48 -3.58
C ASP A 314 -8.23 -5.91 -4.05
N SER A 315 -8.49 -5.81 -5.37
CA SER A 315 -9.76 -6.25 -5.96
C SER A 315 -9.96 -7.76 -5.85
N VAL A 316 -8.88 -8.56 -5.97
CA VAL A 316 -8.91 -10.01 -5.70
C VAL A 316 -9.32 -10.25 -4.25
N ALA A 317 -8.70 -9.56 -3.28
CA ALA A 317 -9.03 -9.71 -1.87
C ALA A 317 -10.53 -9.47 -1.59
N ILE A 318 -11.09 -8.44 -2.19
CA ILE A 318 -12.49 -8.05 -2.00
C ILE A 318 -13.43 -9.06 -2.67
N ILE A 319 -13.29 -9.27 -3.98
CA ILE A 319 -14.24 -10.06 -4.78
C ILE A 319 -14.17 -11.53 -4.40
N VAL A 320 -12.98 -12.09 -4.30
CA VAL A 320 -12.78 -13.50 -3.94
C VAL A 320 -13.16 -13.72 -2.47
N GLY A 321 -12.81 -12.79 -1.57
CA GLY A 321 -13.21 -12.87 -0.16
C GLY A 321 -14.74 -12.95 0.00
N GLN A 322 -15.50 -12.12 -0.72
CA GLN A 322 -16.97 -12.15 -0.71
C GLN A 322 -17.53 -13.48 -1.25
N LEU A 323 -16.95 -14.02 -2.32
CA LEU A 323 -17.39 -15.31 -2.88
C LEU A 323 -17.09 -16.49 -1.93
N LEU A 324 -15.96 -16.47 -1.24
CA LEU A 324 -15.63 -17.46 -0.21
C LEU A 324 -16.60 -17.37 0.97
N GLY A 325 -16.94 -16.15 1.39
CA GLY A 325 -17.95 -15.90 2.40
C GLY A 325 -19.32 -16.43 2.02
N ALA A 326 -19.74 -16.21 0.77
CA ALA A 326 -21.01 -16.73 0.23
C ALA A 326 -21.05 -18.26 0.09
N GLY A 327 -19.92 -18.97 0.31
CA GLY A 327 -19.82 -20.42 0.19
C GLY A 327 -19.72 -20.95 -1.25
N ASP A 328 -19.65 -20.08 -2.26
CA ASP A 328 -19.57 -20.49 -3.66
C ASP A 328 -18.11 -20.73 -4.11
N MET A 329 -17.55 -21.84 -3.63
CA MET A 329 -16.16 -22.23 -3.86
C MET A 329 -15.83 -22.43 -5.34
N LYS A 330 -16.80 -22.91 -6.15
CA LYS A 330 -16.58 -23.11 -7.59
C LYS A 330 -16.44 -21.77 -8.31
N LYS A 331 -17.36 -20.85 -8.01
CA LYS A 331 -17.34 -19.50 -8.59
C LYS A 331 -16.14 -18.70 -8.09
N ALA A 332 -15.76 -18.84 -6.81
CA ALA A 332 -14.55 -18.23 -6.27
C ALA A 332 -13.31 -18.67 -7.06
N ARG A 333 -13.13 -19.97 -7.30
CA ARG A 333 -12.00 -20.52 -8.10
C ARG A 333 -12.02 -20.02 -9.55
N ASP A 334 -13.19 -20.02 -10.21
CA ASP A 334 -13.31 -19.55 -11.58
C ASP A 334 -13.02 -18.05 -11.70
N THR A 335 -13.56 -17.25 -10.79
CA THR A 335 -13.32 -15.81 -10.71
C THR A 335 -11.87 -15.50 -10.45
N ASP A 336 -11.24 -16.16 -9.49
CA ASP A 336 -9.83 -15.97 -9.13
C ASP A 336 -8.88 -16.25 -10.31
N ASN A 337 -9.06 -17.39 -11.00
CA ASN A 337 -8.26 -17.71 -12.20
C ASN A 337 -8.36 -16.62 -13.28
N LYS A 338 -9.58 -16.09 -13.51
CA LYS A 338 -9.79 -15.00 -14.46
C LYS A 338 -9.20 -13.69 -14.00
N MET A 339 -9.25 -13.38 -12.69
CA MET A 339 -8.67 -12.17 -12.12
C MET A 339 -7.14 -12.20 -12.18
N ILE A 340 -6.51 -13.33 -11.86
CA ILE A 340 -5.05 -13.50 -11.99
C ILE A 340 -4.64 -13.32 -13.45
N ALA A 341 -5.33 -13.97 -14.41
CA ALA A 341 -5.04 -13.82 -15.82
C ALA A 341 -5.22 -12.38 -16.31
N PHE A 342 -6.27 -11.71 -15.87
CA PHE A 342 -6.53 -10.30 -16.20
C PHE A 342 -5.47 -9.37 -15.60
N SER A 343 -5.05 -9.59 -14.37
CA SER A 343 -3.97 -8.83 -13.73
C SER A 343 -2.66 -8.93 -14.51
N VAL A 344 -2.26 -10.15 -14.86
CA VAL A 344 -1.05 -10.38 -15.67
C VAL A 344 -1.16 -9.73 -17.04
N MET A 345 -2.31 -9.83 -17.71
CA MET A 345 -2.55 -9.21 -19.02
C MET A 345 -2.48 -7.67 -18.95
N CYS A 346 -3.16 -7.05 -18.01
CA CYS A 346 -3.11 -5.60 -17.80
C CYS A 346 -1.68 -5.13 -17.53
N CYS A 347 -0.98 -5.82 -16.64
CA CYS A 347 0.38 -5.44 -16.29
C CYS A 347 1.40 -5.72 -17.41
N THR A 348 1.11 -6.66 -18.31
CA THR A 348 1.89 -6.80 -19.55
C THR A 348 1.72 -5.59 -20.46
N CYS A 349 0.50 -5.06 -20.61
CA CYS A 349 0.28 -3.82 -21.36
C CYS A 349 0.98 -2.63 -20.69
N VAL A 350 0.88 -2.52 -19.37
CA VAL A 350 1.55 -1.47 -18.58
C VAL A 350 3.07 -1.59 -18.71
N ALA A 351 3.62 -2.80 -18.67
CA ALA A 351 5.04 -3.09 -18.86
C ALA A 351 5.55 -2.60 -20.23
N MET A 352 4.77 -2.80 -21.29
CA MET A 352 5.11 -2.28 -22.63
C MET A 352 5.19 -0.74 -22.64
N VAL A 353 4.25 -0.06 -21.99
CA VAL A 353 4.28 1.41 -21.86
C VAL A 353 5.50 1.84 -21.05
N MET A 354 5.77 1.17 -19.93
CA MET A 354 6.91 1.45 -19.07
C MET A 354 8.23 1.23 -19.81
N PHE A 355 8.31 0.22 -20.65
CA PHE A 355 9.49 -0.07 -21.48
C PHE A 355 9.77 1.06 -22.48
N VAL A 356 8.72 1.61 -23.12
CA VAL A 356 8.82 2.77 -24.00
C VAL A 356 9.23 4.04 -23.24
N MET A 357 8.75 4.20 -22.01
CA MET A 357 9.08 5.35 -21.15
C MET A 357 10.49 5.26 -20.55
N ALA A 358 11.09 4.08 -20.49
CA ALA A 358 12.39 3.85 -19.84
C ALA A 358 13.53 4.75 -20.37
N PRO A 359 13.71 5.00 -21.66
CA PRO A 359 14.73 5.94 -22.16
C PRO A 359 14.34 7.42 -21.95
N LEU A 360 13.05 7.76 -21.88
CA LEU A 360 12.56 9.13 -21.82
C LEU A 360 12.52 9.68 -20.38
N PHE A 361 12.10 8.87 -19.43
CA PHE A 361 11.85 9.31 -18.06
C PHE A 361 13.10 9.81 -17.34
N PRO A 362 14.28 9.14 -17.42
CA PRO A 362 15.50 9.64 -16.78
C PRO A 362 16.00 10.98 -17.33
N MET A 363 15.60 11.35 -18.58
CA MET A 363 15.97 12.64 -19.18
C MET A 363 15.33 13.84 -18.47
N LEU A 364 14.25 13.62 -17.70
CA LEU A 364 13.60 14.67 -16.92
C LEU A 364 14.43 15.10 -15.70
N TYR A 365 15.46 14.32 -15.35
CA TYR A 365 16.29 14.57 -14.17
C TYR A 365 17.60 15.22 -14.57
N ASN A 366 18.00 16.23 -13.82
CA ASN A 366 19.31 16.86 -13.96
C ASN A 366 20.39 16.06 -13.21
N THR A 367 20.87 15.00 -13.86
CA THR A 367 21.93 14.12 -13.34
C THR A 367 22.93 13.78 -14.46
N ASN A 368 24.01 13.06 -14.12
CA ASN A 368 25.00 12.65 -15.09
C ASN A 368 24.46 11.53 -16.03
N ASP A 369 25.12 11.37 -17.18
CA ASP A 369 24.68 10.43 -18.22
C ASP A 369 24.77 8.97 -17.76
N GLU A 370 25.77 8.64 -16.92
CA GLU A 370 25.92 7.30 -16.34
C GLU A 370 24.73 6.94 -15.47
N ALA A 371 24.28 7.84 -14.58
CA ALA A 371 23.10 7.61 -13.74
C ALA A 371 21.81 7.53 -14.57
N ARG A 372 21.68 8.31 -15.64
CA ARG A 372 20.53 8.24 -16.57
C ARG A 372 20.48 6.89 -17.27
N GLU A 373 21.62 6.44 -17.79
CA GLU A 373 21.71 5.17 -18.51
C GLU A 373 21.42 4.00 -17.59
N LEU A 374 21.97 4.03 -16.36
CA LEU A 374 21.71 3.01 -15.36
C LEU A 374 20.22 2.99 -14.95
N ALA A 375 19.59 4.16 -14.74
CA ALA A 375 18.16 4.27 -14.44
C ALA A 375 17.30 3.69 -15.56
N LYS A 376 17.63 3.96 -16.83
CA LYS A 376 16.96 3.39 -18.01
C LYS A 376 16.96 1.87 -17.94
N TYR A 377 18.10 1.23 -17.70
CA TYR A 377 18.17 -0.23 -17.63
C TYR A 377 17.46 -0.81 -16.41
N LEU A 378 17.51 -0.16 -15.24
CA LEU A 378 16.75 -0.56 -14.07
C LEU A 378 15.24 -0.55 -14.34
N ILE A 379 14.75 0.50 -15.01
CA ILE A 379 13.33 0.62 -15.43
C ILE A 379 12.97 -0.50 -16.41
N MET A 380 13.84 -0.79 -17.40
CA MET A 380 13.62 -1.87 -18.37
C MET A 380 13.55 -3.25 -17.69
N ILE A 381 14.43 -3.53 -16.74
CA ILE A 381 14.41 -4.78 -15.97
C ILE A 381 13.11 -4.88 -15.17
N THR A 382 12.71 -3.82 -14.47
CA THR A 382 11.46 -3.81 -13.70
C THR A 382 10.25 -4.01 -14.61
N ALA A 383 10.22 -3.35 -15.78
CA ALA A 383 9.16 -3.51 -16.78
C ALA A 383 9.06 -4.98 -17.26
N PHE A 384 10.20 -5.61 -17.53
CA PHE A 384 10.25 -7.01 -17.94
C PHE A 384 9.64 -7.96 -16.89
N PHE A 385 9.91 -7.72 -15.61
CA PHE A 385 9.39 -8.53 -14.50
C PHE A 385 8.00 -8.10 -13.98
N MET A 386 7.41 -7.02 -14.50
CA MET A 386 6.12 -6.52 -14.04
C MET A 386 4.96 -7.54 -14.16
N PRO A 387 4.83 -8.34 -15.24
CA PRO A 387 3.81 -9.40 -15.30
C PRO A 387 3.99 -10.47 -14.22
N GLN A 388 5.26 -10.80 -13.89
CA GLN A 388 5.60 -11.71 -12.79
C GLN A 388 5.14 -11.12 -11.44
N ASN A 389 5.43 -9.84 -11.19
CA ASN A 389 5.01 -9.17 -9.97
C ASN A 389 3.48 -9.10 -9.85
N ALA A 390 2.77 -8.89 -10.96
CA ALA A 390 1.31 -8.93 -11.00
C ALA A 390 0.76 -10.32 -10.62
N PHE A 391 1.36 -11.39 -11.12
CA PHE A 391 1.00 -12.75 -10.75
C PHE A 391 1.22 -13.02 -9.26
N LEU A 392 2.39 -12.64 -8.73
CA LEU A 392 2.75 -12.82 -7.33
C LEU A 392 1.80 -12.07 -6.41
N HIS A 393 1.49 -10.82 -6.76
CA HIS A 393 0.61 -9.97 -5.95
C HIS A 393 -0.83 -10.51 -5.94
N ALA A 394 -1.37 -10.89 -7.11
CA ALA A 394 -2.67 -11.51 -7.20
C ALA A 394 -2.73 -12.83 -6.39
N THR A 395 -1.71 -13.68 -6.51
CA THR A 395 -1.59 -14.93 -5.75
C THR A 395 -1.53 -14.68 -4.24
N TYR A 396 -0.77 -13.68 -3.80
CA TYR A 396 -0.71 -13.26 -2.39
C TYR A 396 -2.10 -12.93 -1.85
N PHE A 397 -2.87 -12.12 -2.57
CA PHE A 397 -4.22 -11.74 -2.14
C PHE A 397 -5.23 -12.90 -2.24
N THR A 398 -5.07 -13.82 -3.19
CA THR A 398 -5.85 -15.06 -3.26
C THR A 398 -5.67 -15.91 -2.00
N LEU A 399 -4.41 -16.20 -1.62
CA LEU A 399 -4.10 -16.99 -0.42
C LEU A 399 -4.60 -16.29 0.86
N ARG A 400 -4.44 -14.99 0.92
CA ARG A 400 -4.88 -14.14 2.03
C ARG A 400 -6.40 -14.16 2.18
N SER A 401 -7.17 -14.08 1.09
CA SER A 401 -8.64 -14.10 1.09
C SER A 401 -9.21 -15.36 1.74
N GLY A 402 -8.53 -16.49 1.61
CA GLY A 402 -8.87 -17.76 2.28
C GLY A 402 -8.32 -17.89 3.71
N GLY A 403 -7.77 -16.82 4.30
CA GLY A 403 -7.24 -16.83 5.66
C GLY A 403 -5.95 -17.61 5.84
N LYS A 404 -5.19 -17.90 4.75
CA LYS A 404 -3.88 -18.58 4.81
C LYS A 404 -2.73 -17.60 5.10
N THR A 405 -2.90 -16.77 6.11
CA THR A 405 -2.02 -15.62 6.40
C THR A 405 -0.60 -16.01 6.79
N ILE A 406 -0.40 -17.17 7.44
CA ILE A 406 0.95 -17.70 7.70
C ILE A 406 1.63 -18.08 6.38
N ILE A 407 0.89 -18.70 5.45
CA ILE A 407 1.44 -19.05 4.15
C ILE A 407 1.80 -17.79 3.37
N THR A 408 0.95 -16.75 3.40
CA THR A 408 1.26 -15.47 2.75
C THR A 408 2.47 -14.78 3.36
N PHE A 409 2.63 -14.83 4.66
CA PHE A 409 3.79 -14.30 5.37
C PHE A 409 5.09 -15.02 4.97
N LEU A 410 5.08 -16.37 4.92
CA LEU A 410 6.22 -17.16 4.48
C LEU A 410 6.53 -16.93 2.99
N PHE A 411 5.49 -16.86 2.17
CA PHE A 411 5.58 -16.67 0.74
C PHE A 411 6.15 -15.30 0.35
N ASP A 412 5.85 -14.26 1.11
CA ASP A 412 6.26 -12.90 0.82
C ASP A 412 7.50 -12.49 1.64
N SER A 413 7.34 -12.06 2.87
CA SER A 413 8.42 -11.45 3.66
C SER A 413 9.54 -12.42 4.03
N VAL A 414 9.20 -13.64 4.47
CA VAL A 414 10.24 -14.62 4.84
C VAL A 414 11.07 -15.02 3.63
N PHE A 415 10.43 -15.18 2.47
CA PHE A 415 11.16 -15.48 1.24
C PHE A 415 12.15 -14.37 0.87
N ILE A 416 11.71 -13.09 0.94
CA ILE A 416 12.59 -11.97 0.63
C ILE A 416 13.81 -11.96 1.56
N TRP A 417 13.62 -12.17 2.86
CA TRP A 417 14.71 -12.18 3.84
C TRP A 417 15.63 -13.41 3.71
N CYS A 418 15.08 -14.56 3.37
CA CYS A 418 15.87 -15.81 3.27
C CYS A 418 16.51 -16.02 1.89
N VAL A 419 15.99 -15.39 0.84
CA VAL A 419 16.46 -15.63 -0.54
C VAL A 419 16.93 -14.33 -1.20
N SER A 420 16.04 -13.35 -1.36
CA SER A 420 16.32 -12.13 -2.14
C SER A 420 17.41 -11.27 -1.49
N VAL A 421 17.31 -11.02 -0.17
CA VAL A 421 18.30 -10.22 0.58
C VAL A 421 19.67 -10.90 0.62
N PRO A 422 19.81 -12.20 0.95
CA PRO A 422 21.11 -12.88 0.89
C PRO A 422 21.75 -12.86 -0.50
N ILE A 423 20.97 -13.08 -1.58
CA ILE A 423 21.49 -12.98 -2.95
C ILE A 423 22.03 -11.57 -3.21
N ALA A 424 21.25 -10.53 -2.92
CA ALA A 424 21.68 -9.15 -3.10
C ALA A 424 22.93 -8.84 -2.25
N PHE A 425 22.94 -9.26 -0.99
CA PHE A 425 24.05 -9.02 -0.05
C PHE A 425 25.35 -9.68 -0.51
N VAL A 426 25.31 -10.97 -0.87
CA VAL A 426 26.49 -11.72 -1.31
C VAL A 426 27.00 -11.16 -2.64
N LEU A 427 26.12 -10.98 -3.62
CA LEU A 427 26.52 -10.48 -4.92
C LEU A 427 27.06 -9.05 -4.87
N SER A 428 26.47 -8.18 -4.02
CA SER A 428 26.92 -6.79 -3.93
C SER A 428 28.25 -6.61 -3.20
N ARG A 429 28.56 -7.46 -2.22
CA ARG A 429 29.77 -7.29 -1.37
C ARG A 429 30.95 -8.17 -1.77
N TYR A 430 30.68 -9.40 -2.24
CA TYR A 430 31.74 -10.39 -2.47
C TYR A 430 32.02 -10.66 -3.95
N THR A 431 31.33 -9.98 -4.87
CA THR A 431 31.58 -10.15 -6.32
C THR A 431 31.78 -8.80 -7.00
N GLY A 432 32.47 -8.79 -8.15
CA GLY A 432 32.62 -7.63 -9.02
C GLY A 432 31.49 -7.44 -10.04
N ILE A 433 30.37 -8.15 -9.88
CA ILE A 433 29.27 -8.16 -10.85
C ILE A 433 28.58 -6.80 -10.89
N HIS A 434 28.21 -6.36 -12.09
CA HIS A 434 27.52 -5.09 -12.30
C HIS A 434 26.14 -5.05 -11.62
N VAL A 435 25.75 -3.91 -11.05
CA VAL A 435 24.52 -3.76 -10.26
C VAL A 435 23.25 -4.17 -10.99
N LEU A 436 23.18 -3.95 -12.31
CA LEU A 436 22.03 -4.39 -13.13
C LEU A 436 21.83 -5.91 -13.10
N VAL A 437 22.94 -6.66 -13.13
CA VAL A 437 22.88 -8.13 -13.04
C VAL A 437 22.44 -8.57 -11.64
N ILE A 438 22.95 -7.90 -10.59
CA ILE A 438 22.52 -8.17 -9.21
C ILE A 438 21.01 -7.92 -9.08
N TYR A 439 20.53 -6.79 -9.58
CA TYR A 439 19.12 -6.44 -9.58
C TYR A 439 18.26 -7.46 -10.34
N ALA A 440 18.71 -7.88 -11.53
CA ALA A 440 18.04 -8.91 -12.32
C ALA A 440 18.04 -10.29 -11.62
N CYS A 441 19.13 -10.69 -10.96
CA CYS A 441 19.20 -11.94 -10.20
C CYS A 441 18.20 -11.97 -9.05
N VAL A 442 18.01 -10.86 -8.35
CA VAL A 442 17.01 -10.74 -7.28
C VAL A 442 15.59 -10.89 -7.85
N GLN A 443 15.30 -10.25 -8.98
CA GLN A 443 14.00 -10.39 -9.64
C GLN A 443 13.76 -11.81 -10.18
N LEU A 444 14.80 -12.47 -10.70
CA LEU A 444 14.74 -13.86 -11.15
C LEU A 444 14.48 -14.83 -10.00
N ALA A 445 15.00 -14.58 -8.81
CA ALA A 445 14.74 -15.42 -7.63
C ALA A 445 13.24 -15.51 -7.31
N ASP A 446 12.47 -14.46 -7.61
CA ASP A 446 11.03 -14.45 -7.43
C ASP A 446 10.27 -15.42 -8.36
N LEU A 447 10.90 -15.99 -9.39
CA LEU A 447 10.33 -17.10 -10.17
C LEU A 447 10.05 -18.33 -9.30
N ILE A 448 10.86 -18.56 -8.26
CA ILE A 448 10.62 -19.62 -7.28
C ILE A 448 9.27 -19.37 -6.58
N LYS A 449 8.99 -18.13 -6.19
CA LYS A 449 7.69 -17.73 -5.64
C LYS A 449 6.57 -17.97 -6.64
N CYS A 450 6.78 -17.69 -7.93
CA CYS A 450 5.77 -17.95 -8.95
C CYS A 450 5.39 -19.42 -9.03
N VAL A 451 6.36 -20.33 -8.98
CA VAL A 451 6.12 -21.79 -9.00
C VAL A 451 5.35 -22.20 -7.74
N ILE A 452 5.80 -21.76 -6.57
CA ILE A 452 5.14 -22.06 -5.29
C ILE A 452 3.70 -21.51 -5.30
N GLY A 453 3.52 -20.27 -5.71
CA GLY A 453 2.22 -19.59 -5.79
C GLY A 453 1.27 -20.33 -6.74
N PHE A 454 1.74 -20.69 -7.92
CA PHE A 454 0.95 -21.45 -8.88
C PHE A 454 0.48 -22.80 -8.31
N VAL A 455 1.36 -23.52 -7.63
CA VAL A 455 1.01 -24.82 -7.00
C VAL A 455 -0.04 -24.62 -5.90
N LEU A 456 0.14 -23.61 -5.05
CA LEU A 456 -0.79 -23.32 -3.93
C LEU A 456 -2.17 -22.91 -4.44
N VAL A 457 -2.23 -22.04 -5.44
CA VAL A 457 -3.51 -21.61 -6.05
C VAL A 457 -4.19 -22.79 -6.74
N LYS A 458 -3.45 -23.59 -7.53
CA LYS A 458 -3.97 -24.77 -8.23
C LYS A 458 -4.53 -25.82 -7.26
N LYS A 459 -3.83 -26.09 -6.16
CA LYS A 459 -4.29 -27.01 -5.10
C LYS A 459 -5.55 -26.51 -4.40
N GLY A 460 -5.85 -25.20 -4.45
CA GLY A 460 -7.02 -24.62 -3.82
C GLY A 460 -6.97 -24.57 -2.29
N VAL A 461 -5.77 -24.51 -1.71
CA VAL A 461 -5.57 -24.43 -0.23
C VAL A 461 -6.26 -23.23 0.40
N TRP A 462 -6.53 -22.21 -0.40
CA TRP A 462 -7.17 -20.95 -0.03
C TRP A 462 -8.71 -21.00 -0.08
N LEU A 463 -9.31 -22.02 -0.69
CA LEU A 463 -10.76 -22.19 -0.80
C LEU A 463 -11.36 -22.56 0.56
N GLN A 464 -11.45 -21.59 1.45
CA GLN A 464 -11.95 -21.74 2.80
C GLN A 464 -12.91 -20.61 3.16
N ASN A 465 -14.04 -20.98 3.77
CA ASN A 465 -14.90 -20.06 4.48
C ASN A 465 -14.48 -20.07 5.95
N ILE A 466 -13.91 -18.95 6.43
CA ILE A 466 -13.37 -18.85 7.81
C ILE A 466 -14.40 -18.28 8.80
N VAL A 467 -15.55 -17.85 8.32
CA VAL A 467 -16.59 -17.20 9.13
C VAL A 467 -17.76 -18.14 9.46
N SER A 468 -17.93 -19.22 8.70
CA SER A 468 -18.96 -20.23 8.96
C SER A 468 -18.51 -21.37 9.89
N SER A 469 -17.28 -21.30 10.40
CA SER A 469 -16.69 -22.30 11.31
C SER A 469 -16.62 -21.83 12.75
#